data_d4fa2b666406e73097c4ad762facf1e7
#
_entry.id   d4fa2b666406e73097c4ad762facf1e7
#
_cell.length_a   1.000
_cell.length_b   1.000
_cell.length_c   1.000
_cell.angle_alpha   90.00
_cell.angle_beta   90.00
_cell.angle_gamma   90.00
#
_symmetry.space_group_name_H-M   'P 1'
#
loop_
_entity.id
_entity.type
_entity.pdbx_description
1 polymer ?
#
loop_
_entity_poly.entity_id
_entity_poly.type
_entity_poly.pdbx_seq_one_letter_code
_entity_poly.pdbx_strand_id
1 'polypeptide(L)'
;TTIHIPLPEAGLYQISLNTTETKHSVSQTVIATHLFSNSQNSKNQQIYSVYDSKSGKPIPKAKILLYKPNYPGYTLLDTVFTNSRGLAFSSQNLSKQNLAYQVINPENPNGPINPIYRWYTSPTSQNHTTLITDRRIYRPGQTVYYKGIGWKATLDTLYALEGQKYKISFKDANDKEIAQQEVTSNRYG
;
A
#
# COMPACT_ATOMS: atom_id res chain seq x y z
N THR A 1 3.90 -2.75 -36.00
CA THR A 1 5.17 -3.47 -36.19
C THR A 1 5.68 -3.93 -34.83
N THR A 2 5.99 -5.20 -34.67
CA THR A 2 6.57 -5.78 -33.45
C THR A 2 8.08 -5.93 -33.66
N ILE A 3 8.86 -5.44 -32.70
CA ILE A 3 10.32 -5.57 -32.70
C ILE A 3 10.71 -6.44 -31.50
N HIS A 4 11.44 -7.52 -31.74
CA HIS A 4 11.98 -8.38 -30.71
C HIS A 4 13.41 -7.96 -30.38
N ILE A 5 13.65 -7.51 -29.15
CA ILE A 5 14.97 -7.10 -28.67
C ILE A 5 15.40 -8.12 -27.60
N PRO A 6 16.39 -8.96 -27.87
CA PRO A 6 16.94 -9.85 -26.86
C PRO A 6 17.69 -9.03 -25.80
N LEU A 7 17.42 -9.30 -24.52
CA LEU A 7 18.16 -8.71 -23.40
C LEU A 7 19.24 -9.71 -22.97
N PRO A 8 20.54 -9.43 -23.23
CA PRO A 8 21.60 -10.42 -23.06
C PRO A 8 21.89 -10.74 -21.58
N GLU A 9 21.74 -9.76 -20.69
CA GLU A 9 22.11 -9.88 -19.28
C GLU A 9 21.08 -9.19 -18.37
N ALA A 10 21.16 -9.45 -17.08
CA ALA A 10 20.41 -8.69 -16.09
C ALA A 10 20.94 -7.25 -16.00
N GLY A 11 20.05 -6.27 -16.03
CA GLY A 11 20.47 -4.86 -16.03
C GLY A 11 19.32 -3.90 -16.25
N LEU A 12 19.67 -2.63 -16.26
CA LEU A 12 18.75 -1.53 -16.58
C LEU A 12 18.98 -1.11 -18.03
N TYR A 13 17.94 -1.17 -18.83
CA TYR A 13 17.96 -0.83 -20.24
C TYR A 13 17.05 0.36 -20.52
N GLN A 14 17.42 1.19 -21.47
CA GLN A 14 16.57 2.27 -21.96
C GLN A 14 16.25 2.02 -23.43
N ILE A 15 14.99 1.97 -23.75
CA ILE A 15 14.50 1.93 -25.13
C ILE A 15 14.09 3.35 -25.49
N SER A 16 14.69 3.90 -26.55
CA SER A 16 14.36 5.24 -27.04
C SER A 16 13.88 5.17 -28.48
N LEU A 17 12.76 5.83 -28.73
CA LEU A 17 12.23 6.03 -30.07
C LEU A 17 12.41 7.50 -30.44
N ASN A 18 13.16 7.73 -31.50
CA ASN A 18 13.43 9.06 -32.04
C ASN A 18 12.80 9.18 -33.43
N THR A 19 12.11 10.27 -33.71
CA THR A 19 11.63 10.58 -35.05
C THR A 19 12.74 11.27 -35.86
N THR A 20 12.88 10.91 -37.12
CA THR A 20 13.88 11.50 -38.02
C THR A 20 13.51 12.91 -38.47
N GLU A 21 12.25 13.25 -38.50
CA GLU A 21 11.73 14.50 -39.05
C GLU A 21 11.37 15.57 -37.99
N THR A 22 11.07 15.16 -36.77
CA THR A 22 10.70 16.05 -35.66
C THR A 22 11.52 15.72 -34.43
N LYS A 23 11.91 16.72 -33.63
CA LYS A 23 12.71 16.52 -32.40
C LYS A 23 11.88 15.86 -31.27
N HIS A 24 10.99 14.95 -31.61
CA HIS A 24 10.24 14.18 -30.59
C HIS A 24 10.98 12.89 -30.28
N SER A 25 11.27 12.67 -29.01
CA SER A 25 11.79 11.41 -28.51
C SER A 25 10.93 10.90 -27.36
N VAL A 26 10.68 9.61 -27.34
CA VAL A 26 10.03 8.91 -26.22
C VAL A 26 10.99 7.84 -25.75
N SER A 27 11.21 7.74 -24.44
CA SER A 27 12.03 6.69 -23.86
C SER A 27 11.29 5.94 -22.77
N GLN A 28 11.55 4.64 -22.69
CA GLN A 28 11.03 3.74 -21.67
C GLN A 28 12.18 2.98 -21.03
N THR A 29 12.21 2.95 -19.72
CA THR A 29 13.14 2.13 -18.96
C THR A 29 12.60 0.71 -18.82
N VAL A 30 13.45 -0.28 -19.11
CA VAL A 30 13.15 -1.71 -18.97
C VAL A 30 14.17 -2.32 -18.01
N ILE A 31 13.71 -3.12 -17.08
CA ILE A 31 14.55 -3.82 -16.11
C ILE A 31 14.55 -5.30 -16.47
N ALA A 32 15.74 -5.85 -16.77
CA ALA A 32 15.95 -7.29 -16.89
C ALA A 32 16.54 -7.79 -15.57
N THR A 33 15.83 -8.68 -14.88
CA THR A 33 16.30 -9.20 -13.59
C THR A 33 15.78 -10.61 -13.34
N HIS A 34 16.58 -11.41 -12.64
CA HIS A 34 16.17 -12.70 -12.10
C HIS A 34 15.59 -12.58 -10.68
N LEU A 35 15.53 -11.37 -10.15
CA LEU A 35 15.03 -11.11 -8.81
C LEU A 35 13.61 -10.56 -8.86
N PHE A 36 12.73 -11.13 -8.05
CA PHE A 36 11.49 -10.48 -7.65
C PHE A 36 11.68 -9.93 -6.24
N SER A 37 11.42 -8.67 -6.03
CA SER A 37 11.46 -8.06 -4.71
C SER A 37 10.18 -7.28 -4.45
N ASN A 38 9.71 -7.34 -3.22
CA ASN A 38 8.56 -6.60 -2.74
C ASN A 38 8.83 -6.01 -1.37
N SER A 39 8.15 -4.93 -1.04
CA SER A 39 8.18 -4.34 0.29
C SER A 39 6.76 -4.18 0.84
N GLN A 40 6.59 -4.54 2.10
CA GLN A 40 5.31 -4.48 2.79
C GLN A 40 5.47 -3.79 4.15
N ASN A 41 4.53 -2.91 4.48
CA ASN A 41 4.49 -2.29 5.79
C ASN A 41 3.73 -3.19 6.78
N SER A 42 4.33 -3.44 7.93
CA SER A 42 3.71 -4.16 9.05
C SER A 42 3.86 -3.36 10.32
N LYS A 43 2.74 -2.98 10.92
CA LYS A 43 2.59 -2.14 12.14
C LYS A 43 3.74 -1.16 12.45
N ASN A 44 4.93 -1.65 12.74
CA ASN A 44 6.07 -0.84 13.18
C ASN A 44 7.36 -1.10 12.40
N GLN A 45 7.33 -1.92 11.36
CA GLN A 45 8.52 -2.26 10.58
C GLN A 45 8.18 -2.43 9.10
N GLN A 46 9.15 -2.20 8.25
CA GLN A 46 9.07 -2.52 6.84
C GLN A 46 9.64 -3.92 6.62
N ILE A 47 8.90 -4.75 5.94
CA ILE A 47 9.30 -6.11 5.56
C ILE A 47 9.66 -6.08 4.08
N TYR A 48 10.80 -6.63 3.75
CA TYR A 48 11.27 -6.83 2.38
C TYR A 48 11.30 -8.30 2.07
N SER A 49 10.87 -8.69 0.89
CA SER A 49 10.93 -10.07 0.42
C SER A 49 11.66 -10.14 -0.90
N VAL A 50 12.54 -11.14 -1.05
CA VAL A 50 13.36 -11.35 -2.24
C VAL A 50 13.28 -12.80 -2.66
N TYR A 51 12.88 -13.03 -3.90
CA TYR A 51 12.70 -14.34 -4.50
C TYR A 51 13.33 -14.38 -5.88
N ASP A 52 13.74 -15.56 -6.29
CA ASP A 52 14.08 -15.82 -7.69
C ASP A 52 12.81 -15.74 -8.55
N SER A 53 12.84 -14.90 -9.58
CA SER A 53 11.65 -14.59 -10.40
C SER A 53 11.16 -15.77 -11.24
N LYS A 54 12.03 -16.74 -11.54
CA LYS A 54 11.73 -17.90 -12.37
C LYS A 54 11.22 -19.08 -11.55
N SER A 55 11.88 -19.38 -10.43
CA SER A 55 11.57 -20.55 -9.61
C SER A 55 10.67 -20.25 -8.40
N GLY A 56 10.50 -18.96 -8.04
CA GLY A 56 9.79 -18.52 -6.84
C GLY A 56 10.50 -18.88 -5.53
N LYS A 57 11.73 -19.40 -5.58
CA LYS A 57 12.50 -19.75 -4.38
C LYS A 57 12.99 -18.50 -3.65
N PRO A 58 12.97 -18.51 -2.30
CA PRO A 58 13.53 -17.41 -1.52
C PRO A 58 15.03 -17.29 -1.72
N ILE A 59 15.54 -16.07 -1.78
CA ILE A 59 16.97 -15.77 -1.88
C ILE A 59 17.47 -15.33 -0.52
N PRO A 60 18.23 -16.18 0.20
CA PRO A 60 18.82 -15.82 1.48
C PRO A 60 20.06 -14.97 1.29
N LYS A 61 20.39 -14.15 2.30
CA LYS A 61 21.57 -13.26 2.32
C LYS A 61 21.63 -12.23 1.19
N ALA A 62 20.50 -11.97 0.51
CA ALA A 62 20.43 -10.84 -0.41
C ALA A 62 20.60 -9.55 0.38
N LYS A 63 21.48 -8.69 -0.09
CA LYS A 63 21.77 -7.39 0.52
C LYS A 63 20.73 -6.38 0.06
N ILE A 64 20.07 -5.71 0.99
CA ILE A 64 19.07 -4.67 0.69
C ILE A 64 19.58 -3.36 1.26
N LEU A 65 19.82 -2.39 0.39
CA LEU A 65 20.18 -1.04 0.75
C LEU A 65 18.92 -0.21 0.91
N LEU A 66 18.80 0.47 2.01
CA LEU A 66 17.66 1.34 2.33
C LEU A 66 18.07 2.79 2.22
N TYR A 67 17.32 3.55 1.45
CA TYR A 67 17.62 4.94 1.16
C TYR A 67 16.51 5.88 1.59
N LYS A 68 16.91 7.08 1.98
CA LYS A 68 16.03 8.24 2.06
C LYS A 68 16.11 8.99 0.73
N PRO A 69 14.99 9.24 0.05
CA PRO A 69 14.97 10.14 -1.11
C PRO A 69 15.42 11.55 -0.70
N ASN A 70 16.38 12.09 -1.41
CA ASN A 70 16.93 13.42 -1.18
C ASN A 70 17.25 14.03 -2.56
N TYR A 71 16.33 14.88 -3.05
CA TYR A 71 16.49 15.45 -4.39
C TYR A 71 17.83 16.21 -4.51
N PRO A 72 18.64 15.96 -5.56
CA PRO A 72 18.34 15.13 -6.74
C PRO A 72 18.72 13.63 -6.62
N GLY A 73 18.99 13.10 -5.43
CA GLY A 73 19.50 11.73 -5.23
C GLY A 73 18.88 10.99 -4.06
N TYR A 74 19.71 10.12 -3.48
CA TYR A 74 19.35 9.23 -2.38
C TYR A 74 20.46 9.20 -1.33
N THR A 75 20.10 9.21 -0.06
CA THR A 75 21.04 9.03 1.06
C THR A 75 20.85 7.63 1.64
N LEU A 76 21.91 6.85 1.71
CA LEU A 76 21.90 5.53 2.35
C LEU A 76 21.61 5.68 3.84
N LEU A 77 20.57 4.98 4.33
CA LEU A 77 20.17 4.98 5.73
C LEU A 77 20.61 3.72 6.46
N ASP A 78 20.43 2.56 5.82
CA ASP A 78 20.64 1.28 6.45
C ASP A 78 20.91 0.20 5.42
N THR A 79 21.41 -0.94 5.88
CA THR A 79 21.63 -2.14 5.09
C THR A 79 21.10 -3.34 5.85
N VAL A 80 20.20 -4.08 5.25
CA VAL A 80 19.63 -5.30 5.83
C VAL A 80 19.83 -6.49 4.91
N PHE A 81 19.77 -7.69 5.46
CA PHE A 81 19.99 -8.93 4.72
C PHE A 81 18.79 -9.87 4.88
N THR A 82 18.46 -10.57 3.82
CA THR A 82 17.40 -11.57 3.86
C THR A 82 17.81 -12.82 4.64
N ASN A 83 16.87 -13.36 5.38
CA ASN A 83 17.02 -14.65 6.10
C ASN A 83 16.77 -15.83 5.14
N SER A 84 16.74 -17.07 5.68
CA SER A 84 16.51 -18.31 4.91
C SER A 84 15.16 -18.35 4.16
N ARG A 85 14.19 -17.52 4.57
CA ARG A 85 12.89 -17.38 3.90
C ARG A 85 12.85 -16.24 2.88
N GLY A 86 13.99 -15.61 2.59
CA GLY A 86 14.05 -14.47 1.69
C GLY A 86 13.49 -13.17 2.28
N LEU A 87 13.33 -13.08 3.61
CA LEU A 87 12.74 -11.92 4.30
C LEU A 87 13.80 -11.12 5.03
N ALA A 88 13.72 -9.80 4.90
CA ALA A 88 14.50 -8.83 5.68
C ALA A 88 13.59 -7.82 6.37
N PHE A 89 14.04 -7.26 7.49
CA PHE A 89 13.26 -6.37 8.34
C PHE A 89 14.04 -5.09 8.61
N SER A 90 13.43 -3.93 8.39
CA SER A 90 14.01 -2.66 8.81
C SER A 90 13.76 -2.37 10.28
N SER A 91 14.54 -1.46 10.86
CA SER A 91 14.25 -0.92 12.17
C SER A 91 12.93 -0.13 12.19
N GLN A 92 12.27 -0.04 13.35
CA GLN A 92 10.99 0.67 13.52
C GLN A 92 11.05 2.14 13.10
N ASN A 93 12.19 2.80 13.31
CA ASN A 93 12.36 4.22 13.02
C ASN A 93 12.27 4.56 11.52
N LEU A 94 12.60 3.61 10.64
CA LEU A 94 12.53 3.81 9.19
C LEU A 94 11.12 3.65 8.63
N SER A 95 10.21 3.00 9.37
CA SER A 95 8.85 2.73 8.92
C SER A 95 7.97 3.97 8.74
N LYS A 96 8.36 5.13 9.28
CA LYS A 96 7.58 6.38 9.27
C LYS A 96 8.01 7.41 8.22
N GLN A 97 8.94 7.10 7.33
CA GLN A 97 9.43 8.03 6.30
C GLN A 97 9.30 7.42 4.91
N ASN A 98 9.29 8.30 3.90
CA ASN A 98 9.44 7.85 2.53
C ASN A 98 10.81 7.20 2.38
N LEU A 99 10.81 6.02 1.81
CA LEU A 99 12.00 5.21 1.62
C LEU A 99 12.13 4.80 0.15
N ALA A 100 13.32 4.40 -0.20
CA ALA A 100 13.56 3.60 -1.38
C ALA A 100 14.46 2.44 -0.99
N TYR A 101 14.39 1.35 -1.71
CA TYR A 101 15.27 0.22 -1.47
C TYR A 101 15.84 -0.33 -2.77
N GLN A 102 17.03 -0.89 -2.66
CA GLN A 102 17.73 -1.54 -3.77
C GLN A 102 18.18 -2.91 -3.30
N VAL A 103 17.86 -3.93 -4.08
CA VAL A 103 18.35 -5.29 -3.81
C VAL A 103 19.62 -5.50 -4.60
N ILE A 104 20.67 -5.88 -3.89
CA ILE A 104 21.98 -6.22 -4.49
C ILE A 104 22.21 -7.73 -4.29
N ASN A 105 22.48 -8.39 -5.39
CA ASN A 105 22.87 -9.77 -5.43
C ASN A 105 24.16 -9.84 -6.29
N PRO A 106 25.08 -10.78 -6.08
CA PRO A 106 26.26 -10.98 -6.93
C PRO A 106 25.95 -11.05 -8.43
N GLU A 107 24.79 -11.63 -8.80
CA GLU A 107 24.32 -11.72 -10.18
C GLU A 107 23.64 -10.43 -10.71
N ASN A 108 23.29 -9.50 -9.82
CA ASN A 108 22.66 -8.22 -10.15
C ASN A 108 23.14 -7.11 -9.20
N PRO A 109 24.42 -6.67 -9.36
CA PRO A 109 25.00 -5.65 -8.46
C PRO A 109 24.37 -4.27 -8.62
N ASN A 110 23.71 -4.01 -9.76
CA ASN A 110 23.12 -2.72 -10.13
C ASN A 110 21.59 -2.83 -10.22
N GLY A 111 20.95 -3.53 -9.29
CA GLY A 111 19.49 -3.63 -9.23
C GLY A 111 18.81 -2.24 -9.17
N PRO A 112 17.55 -2.14 -9.58
CA PRO A 112 16.82 -0.88 -9.57
C PRO A 112 16.59 -0.38 -8.14
N ILE A 113 16.56 0.95 -7.99
CA ILE A 113 16.08 1.58 -6.77
C ILE A 113 14.57 1.65 -6.84
N ASN A 114 13.90 0.97 -5.90
CA ASN A 114 12.46 0.88 -5.82
C ASN A 114 11.94 1.88 -4.78
N PRO A 115 11.19 2.92 -5.17
CA PRO A 115 10.63 3.86 -4.21
C PRO A 115 9.49 3.20 -3.42
N ILE A 116 9.42 3.51 -2.14
CA ILE A 116 8.31 3.16 -1.25
C ILE A 116 7.56 4.44 -0.95
N TYR A 117 6.51 4.69 -1.71
CA TYR A 117 5.64 5.83 -1.45
C TYR A 117 4.73 5.51 -0.26
N ARG A 118 4.80 6.36 0.74
CA ARG A 118 3.86 6.34 1.85
C ARG A 118 2.86 7.46 1.66
N TRP A 119 1.64 7.08 1.43
CA TRP A 119 0.56 8.02 1.58
C TRP A 119 0.40 8.27 3.08
N TYR A 120 0.93 9.38 3.55
CA TYR A 120 0.60 9.86 4.89
C TYR A 120 -0.88 10.24 4.89
N THR A 121 -1.72 9.28 5.16
CA THR A 121 -2.96 9.65 5.84
C THR A 121 -2.50 10.17 7.19
N SER A 122 -2.63 11.47 7.38
CA SER A 122 -2.46 12.09 8.69
C SER A 122 -3.12 11.18 9.72
N PRO A 123 -2.50 10.88 10.86
CA PRO A 123 -3.11 10.04 11.89
C PRO A 123 -4.24 10.80 12.61
N THR A 124 -5.11 11.43 11.86
CA THR A 124 -6.36 11.92 12.38
C THR A 124 -7.17 10.69 12.72
N SER A 125 -7.21 10.38 14.00
CA SER A 125 -8.15 9.40 14.49
C SER A 125 -9.54 9.82 14.02
N GLN A 126 -10.08 9.09 13.07
CA GLN A 126 -11.40 9.37 12.52
C GLN A 126 -12.41 8.43 13.14
N ASN A 127 -13.53 9.00 13.53
CA ASN A 127 -14.68 8.22 13.93
C ASN A 127 -15.42 7.78 12.66
N HIS A 128 -15.74 6.53 12.59
CA HIS A 128 -16.48 5.92 11.51
C HIS A 128 -17.75 5.28 12.04
N THR A 129 -18.76 5.19 11.19
CA THR A 129 -19.98 4.48 11.49
C THR A 129 -20.35 3.60 10.30
N THR A 130 -20.66 2.36 10.59
CA THR A 130 -21.19 1.42 9.61
C THR A 130 -22.64 1.15 9.96
N LEU A 131 -23.55 1.32 8.99
CA LEU A 131 -24.97 1.04 9.15
C LEU A 131 -25.35 -0.17 8.29
N ILE A 132 -26.01 -1.13 8.88
CA ILE A 132 -26.42 -2.37 8.22
C ILE A 132 -27.92 -2.54 8.45
N THR A 133 -28.67 -2.85 7.40
CA THR A 133 -30.10 -3.20 7.48
C THR A 133 -30.27 -4.70 7.27
N ASP A 134 -31.34 -5.27 7.83
CA ASP A 134 -31.67 -6.70 7.68
C ASP A 134 -32.03 -7.07 6.23
N ARG A 135 -32.50 -6.11 5.42
CA ARG A 135 -32.85 -6.29 4.01
C ARG A 135 -32.45 -5.06 3.20
N ARG A 136 -32.41 -5.22 1.90
CA ARG A 136 -32.19 -4.11 0.94
C ARG A 136 -33.49 -3.58 0.35
N ILE A 137 -34.56 -4.36 0.39
CA ILE A 137 -35.87 -4.05 -0.23
C ILE A 137 -36.95 -4.35 0.79
N TYR A 138 -37.84 -3.41 0.99
CA TYR A 138 -39.00 -3.50 1.89
C TYR A 138 -40.27 -3.17 1.14
N ARG A 139 -41.35 -3.77 1.55
CA ARG A 139 -42.72 -3.39 1.11
C ARG A 139 -43.24 -2.26 2.00
N PRO A 140 -44.12 -1.41 1.48
CA PRO A 140 -44.79 -0.41 2.32
C PRO A 140 -45.41 -1.03 3.59
N GLY A 141 -45.22 -0.38 4.71
CA GLY A 141 -45.70 -0.85 6.02
C GLY A 141 -44.82 -1.87 6.75
N GLN A 142 -43.73 -2.33 6.17
CA GLN A 142 -42.80 -3.20 6.87
C GLN A 142 -41.84 -2.41 7.77
N THR A 143 -41.49 -3.03 8.89
CA THR A 143 -40.48 -2.49 9.81
C THR A 143 -39.07 -2.72 9.26
N VAL A 144 -38.24 -1.67 9.29
CA VAL A 144 -36.83 -1.73 8.95
C VAL A 144 -36.03 -1.98 10.22
N TYR A 145 -35.33 -3.11 10.25
CA TYR A 145 -34.37 -3.40 11.32
C TYR A 145 -32.98 -2.99 10.85
N TYR A 146 -32.27 -2.29 11.73
CA TYR A 146 -30.89 -1.85 11.42
C TYR A 146 -29.95 -2.08 12.59
N LYS A 147 -28.66 -2.15 12.28
CA LYS A 147 -27.58 -2.19 13.25
C LYS A 147 -26.54 -1.13 12.85
N GLY A 148 -26.25 -0.22 13.78
CA GLY A 148 -25.15 0.71 13.69
C GLY A 148 -23.94 0.17 14.45
N ILE A 149 -22.74 0.38 13.93
CA ILE A 149 -21.48 0.09 14.60
C ILE A 149 -20.61 1.33 14.48
N GLY A 150 -20.36 1.98 15.61
CA GLY A 150 -19.44 3.11 15.69
C GLY A 150 -18.04 2.64 16.07
N TRP A 151 -17.05 3.06 15.31
CA TRP A 151 -15.67 2.69 15.56
C TRP A 151 -14.70 3.82 15.21
N LYS A 152 -13.56 3.82 15.88
CA LYS A 152 -12.49 4.77 15.70
C LYS A 152 -11.28 4.05 15.12
N ALA A 153 -10.81 4.53 13.99
CA ALA A 153 -9.56 4.08 13.42
C ALA A 153 -8.40 4.93 13.93
N THR A 154 -7.36 4.29 14.38
CA THR A 154 -6.02 4.88 14.54
C THR A 154 -5.08 4.20 13.57
N LEU A 155 -3.82 4.63 13.49
CA LEU A 155 -2.82 4.02 12.61
C LEU A 155 -2.67 2.50 12.81
N ASP A 156 -2.86 2.03 14.05
CA ASP A 156 -2.49 0.67 14.43
C ASP A 156 -3.66 -0.15 14.97
N THR A 157 -4.81 0.47 15.26
CA THR A 157 -5.88 -0.23 15.98
C THR A 157 -7.25 0.36 15.66
N LEU A 158 -8.25 -0.51 15.73
CA LEU A 158 -9.66 -0.17 15.68
C LEU A 158 -10.26 -0.28 17.08
N TYR A 159 -10.99 0.74 17.49
CA TYR A 159 -11.68 0.76 18.77
C TYR A 159 -13.17 0.93 18.55
N ALA A 160 -13.98 0.17 19.28
CA ALA A 160 -15.42 0.42 19.36
C ALA A 160 -15.66 1.75 20.10
N LEU A 161 -16.58 2.55 19.58
CA LEU A 161 -17.00 3.81 20.22
C LEU A 161 -18.14 3.54 21.20
N GLU A 162 -17.80 3.18 22.43
CA GLU A 162 -18.77 2.99 23.50
C GLU A 162 -19.28 4.34 24.03
N GLY A 163 -20.58 4.40 24.37
CA GLY A 163 -21.21 5.58 24.97
C GLY A 163 -21.39 6.76 24.04
N GLN A 164 -21.10 6.60 22.73
CA GLN A 164 -21.26 7.67 21.75
C GLN A 164 -22.75 7.84 21.40
N LYS A 165 -23.24 9.08 21.45
CA LYS A 165 -24.61 9.43 21.01
C LYS A 165 -24.65 9.58 19.50
N TYR A 166 -25.65 8.99 18.88
CA TYR A 166 -25.95 9.06 17.47
C TYR A 166 -27.38 9.52 17.24
N LYS A 167 -27.55 10.38 16.25
CA LYS A 167 -28.85 10.75 15.69
C LYS A 167 -29.04 9.98 14.39
N ILE A 168 -30.06 9.16 14.34
CA ILE A 168 -30.39 8.36 13.16
C ILE A 168 -31.62 8.99 12.52
N SER A 169 -31.49 9.37 11.24
CA SER A 169 -32.59 9.93 10.45
C SER A 169 -32.98 8.97 9.35
N PHE A 170 -34.25 8.71 9.20
CA PHE A 170 -34.82 7.98 8.08
C PHE A 170 -35.48 8.98 7.13
N LYS A 171 -35.02 9.00 5.88
CA LYS A 171 -35.43 9.96 4.86
C LYS A 171 -36.01 9.26 3.63
N ASP A 172 -36.92 9.91 2.94
CA ASP A 172 -37.43 9.45 1.64
C ASP A 172 -36.48 9.82 0.48
N ALA A 173 -36.87 9.45 -0.73
CA ALA A 173 -36.09 9.72 -1.96
C ALA A 173 -35.97 11.24 -2.27
N ASN A 174 -36.80 12.08 -1.68
CA ASN A 174 -36.77 13.54 -1.82
C ASN A 174 -36.02 14.23 -0.65
N ASP A 175 -35.28 13.45 0.13
CA ASP A 175 -34.51 13.89 1.31
C ASP A 175 -35.37 14.43 2.46
N LYS A 176 -36.69 14.16 2.46
CA LYS A 176 -37.59 14.52 3.51
C LYS A 176 -37.44 13.54 4.69
N GLU A 177 -37.20 14.06 5.88
CA GLU A 177 -37.11 13.24 7.10
C GLU A 177 -38.51 12.67 7.47
N ILE A 178 -38.57 11.33 7.52
CA ILE A 178 -39.79 10.57 7.86
C ILE A 178 -39.79 10.22 9.35
N ALA A 179 -38.63 9.83 9.89
CA ALA A 179 -38.47 9.46 11.28
C ALA A 179 -37.05 9.78 11.75
N GLN A 180 -36.92 10.02 13.05
CA GLN A 180 -35.64 10.29 13.70
C GLN A 180 -35.59 9.55 15.04
N GLN A 181 -34.41 9.04 15.39
CA GLN A 181 -34.17 8.39 16.67
C GLN A 181 -32.79 8.77 17.20
N GLU A 182 -32.70 9.00 18.51
CA GLU A 182 -31.39 9.12 19.19
C GLU A 182 -31.07 7.79 19.89
N VAL A 183 -29.86 7.33 19.70
CA VAL A 183 -29.34 6.09 20.29
C VAL A 183 -27.96 6.33 20.87
N THR A 184 -27.61 5.53 21.87
CA THR A 184 -26.27 5.52 22.45
C THR A 184 -25.65 4.16 22.19
N SER A 185 -24.39 4.17 21.67
CA SER A 185 -23.68 2.93 21.40
C SER A 185 -23.32 2.18 22.69
N ASN A 186 -23.32 0.87 22.59
CA ASN A 186 -22.91 -0.02 23.68
C ASN A 186 -21.40 -0.35 23.57
N ARG A 187 -20.92 -1.31 24.37
CA ARG A 187 -19.51 -1.73 24.40
C ARG A 187 -18.94 -2.25 23.05
N TYR A 188 -19.79 -2.52 22.08
CA TYR A 188 -19.37 -2.97 20.75
C TYR A 188 -19.40 -1.84 19.69
N GLY A 189 -19.73 -0.62 20.08
CA GLY A 189 -19.82 0.56 19.22
C GLY A 189 -21.22 0.87 18.70
#